data_6881b7fda968a18bffb37cf7d74cb5ed
#
_entry.id   6881b7fda968a18bffb37cf7d74cb5ed
#
_cell.length_a   1.000
_cell.length_b   1.000
_cell.length_c   1.000
_cell.angle_alpha   90.00
_cell.angle_beta   90.00
_cell.angle_gamma   90.00
#
_symmetry.space_group_name_H-M   'P 1'
#
loop_
_entity.id
_entity.type
_entity.pdbx_description
1 polymer ?
#
loop_
_entity_poly.entity_id
_entity_poly.type
_entity_poly.pdbx_seq_one_letter_code
_entity_poly.pdbx_strand_id
1 'polypeptide(L)' 'MAVKIEKTTIIGDVLDIAPHAAPLFFAIGMHCLGCPHSRGETVEEACMVHGVDCDPFLAQLNHFLEAYEADQNSKTENA' A
#
# COMPACT_ATOMS: atom_id res chain seq x y z
N MET A 1 -5.38 -11.63 -10.54
CA MET A 1 -4.42 -12.19 -9.58
C MET A 1 -4.07 -11.16 -8.53
N ALA A 2 -4.22 -11.51 -7.25
CA ALA A 2 -3.98 -10.56 -6.16
C ALA A 2 -2.50 -10.28 -5.97
N VAL A 3 -2.14 -9.00 -5.81
CA VAL A 3 -0.79 -8.60 -5.50
C VAL A 3 -0.64 -8.66 -3.98
N LYS A 4 0.38 -9.36 -3.52
CA LYS A 4 0.68 -9.44 -2.09
C LYS A 4 1.84 -8.52 -1.75
N ILE A 5 1.61 -7.60 -0.83
CA ILE A 5 2.62 -6.68 -0.37
C ILE A 5 3.33 -7.31 0.83
N GLU A 6 4.64 -7.19 0.87
CA GLU A 6 5.46 -7.73 1.95
C GLU A 6 6.22 -6.59 2.65
N LYS A 7 6.85 -6.94 3.78
CA LYS A 7 7.64 -5.96 4.54
C LYS A 7 8.77 -5.36 3.72
N THR A 8 9.33 -6.15 2.83
CA THR A 8 10.45 -5.74 1.98
C THR A 8 10.02 -5.05 0.69
N THR A 9 8.73 -4.96 0.43
CA THR A 9 8.23 -4.30 -0.77
C THR A 9 8.51 -2.81 -0.70
N ILE A 10 9.01 -2.24 -1.79
CA ILE A 10 9.32 -0.81 -1.88
C ILE A 10 8.01 -0.03 -2.06
N ILE A 11 7.85 1.04 -1.31
CA ILE A 11 6.64 1.86 -1.33
C ILE A 11 6.33 2.39 -2.73
N GLY A 12 7.36 2.84 -3.45
CA GLY A 12 7.18 3.30 -4.82
C GLY A 12 6.56 2.25 -5.71
N ASP A 13 6.97 0.99 -5.54
CA ASP A 13 6.41 -0.12 -6.29
C ASP A 13 4.94 -0.36 -5.93
N VAL A 14 4.61 -0.26 -4.64
CA VAL A 14 3.21 -0.39 -4.21
C VAL A 14 2.35 0.67 -4.89
N LEU A 15 2.81 1.91 -4.90
CA LEU A 15 2.05 3.03 -5.47
C LEU A 15 1.97 2.95 -6.99
N ASP A 16 2.96 2.38 -7.64
CA ASP A 16 2.94 2.18 -9.08
C ASP A 16 1.91 1.11 -9.47
N ILE A 17 1.82 0.03 -8.67
CA ILE A 17 0.86 -1.04 -8.89
C ILE A 17 -0.54 -0.61 -8.44
N ALA A 18 -0.62 0.07 -7.32
CA ALA A 18 -1.88 0.41 -6.66
C ALA A 18 -1.87 1.84 -6.13
N PRO A 19 -2.03 2.84 -7.00
CA PRO A 19 -2.05 4.25 -6.56
C PRO A 19 -3.16 4.53 -5.54
N HIS A 20 -4.24 3.77 -5.60
CA HIS A 20 -5.35 3.90 -4.66
C HIS A 20 -5.00 3.52 -3.22
N ALA A 21 -3.81 2.94 -2.99
CA ALA A 21 -3.33 2.64 -1.65
C ALA A 21 -2.72 3.86 -0.95
N ALA A 22 -2.51 4.97 -1.65
CA ALA A 22 -1.89 6.16 -1.07
C ALA A 22 -2.56 6.63 0.24
N PRO A 23 -3.90 6.64 0.37
CA PRO A 23 -4.53 7.07 1.63
C PRO A 23 -4.09 6.25 2.84
N LEU A 24 -3.76 4.97 2.66
CA LEU A 24 -3.31 4.13 3.77
C LEU A 24 -1.95 4.59 4.28
N PHE A 25 -1.06 5.02 3.39
CA PHE A 25 0.23 5.56 3.78
C PHE A 25 0.09 6.93 4.42
N PHE A 26 -0.83 7.76 3.95
CA PHE A 26 -1.11 9.04 4.60
C PHE A 26 -1.60 8.83 6.03
N ALA A 27 -2.39 7.78 6.26
CA ALA A 27 -2.94 7.49 7.57
C ALA A 27 -1.87 7.21 8.63
N ILE A 28 -0.70 6.69 8.24
CA ILE A 28 0.39 6.43 9.18
C ILE A 28 1.35 7.62 9.30
N GLY A 29 1.07 8.72 8.61
CA GLY A 29 1.85 9.95 8.74
C GLY A 29 2.77 10.27 7.58
N MET A 30 2.73 9.50 6.51
CA MET A 30 3.53 9.81 5.32
C MET A 30 2.84 10.89 4.51
N HIS A 31 3.49 12.02 4.35
CA HIS A 31 2.89 13.16 3.66
C HIS A 31 3.45 13.43 2.28
N CYS A 32 4.56 12.82 1.93
CA CYS A 32 5.30 13.17 0.72
C CYS A 32 5.57 11.93 -0.13
N LEU A 33 4.51 11.32 -0.65
CA LEU A 33 4.61 10.07 -1.41
C LEU A 33 5.22 10.27 -2.80
N GLY A 34 5.33 11.50 -3.26
CA GLY A 34 6.00 11.82 -4.52
C GLY A 34 7.51 12.01 -4.36
N CYS A 35 8.01 12.05 -3.13
CA CYS A 35 9.43 12.28 -2.86
C CYS A 35 10.24 11.02 -3.14
N PRO A 36 11.37 11.12 -3.86
CA PRO A 36 12.20 9.94 -4.13
C PRO A 36 12.65 9.20 -2.87
N HIS A 37 12.88 9.94 -1.79
CA HIS A 37 13.27 9.34 -0.51
C HIS A 37 12.17 8.42 0.04
N SER A 38 10.94 8.91 0.07
CA SER A 38 9.80 8.13 0.57
C SER A 38 9.51 6.93 -0.33
N ARG A 39 9.59 7.13 -1.63
CA ARG A 39 9.31 6.06 -2.59
C ARG A 39 10.39 4.97 -2.56
N GLY A 40 11.58 5.28 -2.08
CA GLY A 40 12.67 4.32 -1.98
C GLY A 40 12.66 3.47 -0.72
N GLU A 41 11.79 3.79 0.24
CA GLU A 41 11.70 3.04 1.50
C GLU A 41 10.88 1.77 1.32
N THR A 42 11.21 0.74 2.13
CA THR A 42 10.35 -0.43 2.22
C THR A 42 9.17 -0.13 3.13
N VAL A 43 8.14 -0.96 3.04
CA VAL A 43 6.98 -0.84 3.93
C VAL A 43 7.41 -0.92 5.40
N GLU A 44 8.31 -1.85 5.71
CA GLU A 44 8.82 -2.01 7.07
C GLU A 44 9.56 -0.77 7.56
N GLU A 45 10.41 -0.20 6.73
CA GLU A 45 11.13 1.02 7.08
C GLU A 45 10.19 2.17 7.37
N ALA A 46 9.17 2.34 6.56
CA ALA A 46 8.19 3.39 6.76
C ALA A 46 7.44 3.21 8.08
N CYS A 47 7.05 1.98 8.39
CA CYS A 47 6.38 1.68 9.65
C CYS A 47 7.27 2.02 10.84
N MET A 48 8.55 1.68 10.77
CA MET A 48 9.50 1.97 11.83
C MET A 48 9.67 3.47 12.06
N VAL A 49 9.81 4.22 10.97
CA VAL A 49 10.00 5.67 11.06
C VAL A 49 8.78 6.35 11.68
N HIS A 50 7.59 5.86 11.38
CA HIS A 50 6.35 6.47 11.86
C HIS A 50 5.79 5.82 13.12
N GLY A 51 6.53 4.87 13.72
CA GLY A 51 6.11 4.24 14.96
C GLY A 51 4.85 3.37 14.84
N VAL A 52 4.68 2.75 13.69
CA VAL A 52 3.51 1.92 13.38
C VAL A 52 3.91 0.44 13.39
N ASP A 53 3.06 -0.41 13.97
CA ASP A 53 3.26 -1.86 13.89
C ASP A 53 3.11 -2.31 12.44
N CYS A 54 4.16 -2.91 11.89
CA CYS A 54 4.18 -3.29 10.48
C CYS A 54 3.20 -4.41 10.17
N ASP A 55 3.12 -5.44 11.01
CA ASP A 55 2.27 -6.59 10.74
C ASP A 55 0.79 -6.24 10.58
N PRO A 56 0.16 -5.49 11.51
CA PRO A 56 -1.23 -5.06 11.31
C PRO A 56 -1.41 -4.15 10.11
N PHE A 57 -0.47 -3.24 9.88
CA PHE A 57 -0.55 -2.34 8.75
C PHE A 57 -0.46 -3.12 7.43
N LEU A 58 0.45 -4.08 7.36
CA LEU A 58 0.64 -4.88 6.17
C LEU A 58 -0.61 -5.73 5.88
N ALA A 59 -1.20 -6.30 6.92
CA ALA A 59 -2.44 -7.07 6.78
C ALA A 59 -3.58 -6.19 6.27
N GLN A 60 -3.69 -4.98 6.80
CA GLN A 60 -4.70 -4.02 6.36
C GLN A 60 -4.50 -3.62 4.89
N LEU A 61 -3.26 -3.38 4.52
CA LEU A 61 -2.91 -2.99 3.16
C LEU A 61 -3.26 -4.10 2.17
N ASN A 62 -2.89 -5.35 2.48
CA ASN A 62 -3.21 -6.49 1.63
C ASN A 62 -4.71 -6.71 1.53
N HIS A 63 -5.41 -6.58 2.64
CA HIS A 63 -6.87 -6.72 2.65
C HIS A 63 -7.53 -5.65 1.77
N PHE A 64 -7.05 -4.41 1.87
CA PHE A 64 -7.55 -3.32 1.07
C PHE A 64 -7.37 -3.59 -0.43
N LEU A 65 -6.20 -4.10 -0.82
CA LEU A 65 -5.93 -4.39 -2.22
C LEU A 65 -6.79 -5.53 -2.74
N GLU A 66 -7.00 -6.56 -1.93
CA GLU A 66 -7.86 -7.68 -2.31
C GLU A 66 -9.30 -7.22 -2.50
N ALA A 67 -9.81 -6.39 -1.60
CA ALA A 67 -11.16 -5.86 -1.70
C ALA A 67 -11.31 -4.96 -2.93
N TYR A 68 -10.30 -4.16 -3.22
CA TYR A 68 -10.30 -3.29 -4.39
C TYR A 68 -10.33 -4.11 -5.69
N GLU A 69 -9.50 -5.15 -5.78
CA GLU A 69 -9.48 -6.01 -6.96
C GLU A 69 -10.82 -6.69 -7.18
N ALA A 70 -11.43 -7.19 -6.11
CA ALA A 70 -12.73 -7.84 -6.20
C ALA A 70 -13.80 -6.87 -6.69
N ASP A 71 -13.77 -5.63 -6.20
CA ASP A 71 -14.70 -4.59 -6.62
C ASP A 71 -14.51 -4.23 -8.09
N GLN A 72 -13.26 -4.11 -8.54
CA GLN A 72 -12.97 -3.79 -9.94
C GLN A 72 -13.42 -4.92 -10.86
N ASN A 73 -13.19 -6.16 -10.48
CA ASN A 73 -13.62 -7.31 -11.25
C ASN A 73 -15.16 -7.34 -11.38
N SER A 74 -15.84 -7.06 -10.27
CA SER A 74 -17.31 -7.01 -10.25
C SER A 74 -17.83 -5.93 -11.19
N LYS A 75 -17.23 -4.75 -11.18
CA LYS A 75 -17.60 -3.66 -12.08
C LYS A 75 -17.38 -4.01 -13.53
N THR A 76 -16.28 -4.70 -13.81
CA THR A 76 -15.95 -5.11 -15.16
C THR A 76 -16.99 -6.09 -15.69
N GLU A 77 -17.43 -7.01 -14.86
CA GLU A 77 -18.45 -7.99 -15.26
C GLU A 77 -19.79 -7.34 -15.57
N ASN A 78 -20.10 -6.26 -14.88
CA ASN A 78 -21.36 -5.56 -15.04
C ASN A 78 -21.36 -4.53 -16.17
N ALA A 79 -20.23 -4.26 -16.73
CA ALA A 79 -20.12 -3.34 -17.85
C ALA A 79 -20.39 -4.03 -19.20
#